data_3b020a105d3f2b4022cd053810a6716c
#
_entry.id   3b020a105d3f2b4022cd053810a6716c
#
_cell.length_a   1.000
_cell.length_b   1.000
_cell.length_c   1.000
_cell.angle_alpha   90.00
_cell.angle_beta   90.00
_cell.angle_gamma   90.00
#
_symmetry.space_group_name_H-M   'P 1'
#
loop_
_entity.id
_entity.type
_entity.pdbx_description
1 polymer ?
#
loop_
_entity_poly.entity_id
_entity_poly.type
_entity_poly.pdbx_seq_one_letter_code
_entity_poly.pdbx_strand_id
1 'polypeptide(L)'
;FLKFLGFTTAAATLASCEAPIVKSIPYLIKPDEIIPGVANYYATTIYDGRDYASVLVKNREGRPIKIENNKTCTNARVQASVLSLYDSARLKTPLKNGVEAEWLEVDSDIKDRLSKIKDKKIILLTATILSPSIISLLENLSKKYKNVEHIMHDAVPYDGILNANEESFGLRAIPSYYFSKANVIVSFGADFIGNWLNNDYSTDYISGRNPKKGMMSKHYQIETNLSLSGSNADKRIVIKPSEQKVLLSDLYISLSSGSDPKDNRLSEIVKKLKANKGSSIIVCDSNDKKTQLIVNAINYILGNYDQTMSIAMPSYIRQGNTAKVNNLIEEMGNNEIGALITYKVNPAYNLHNAKDFSNALSKVPLTISTSLYNDETASLMEYVCPDNHNLESWGDAHPSYNTYSLMQPTIAPLFNTRQFEETLLKWLDDSDYNSFLSDFWRKRGVNWEKAVHDGFFNIKDRKSQVTSIAKLNENVLSFEINNINKIELALYEKIGIGDGTQANNPWLQELPDPISRAC
;
A
#
# COMPACT_ATOMS: atom_id res chain seq x y z
N PHE A 1 55.44 -28.83 19.91
CA PHE A 1 54.26 -29.36 19.21
C PHE A 1 53.11 -28.35 19.18
N LEU A 2 52.70 -27.80 20.33
CA LEU A 2 51.62 -26.80 20.42
C LEU A 2 51.93 -25.50 19.68
N LYS A 3 53.15 -25.00 19.67
CA LYS A 3 53.55 -23.82 18.89
C LYS A 3 53.51 -24.08 17.38
N PHE A 4 53.77 -25.28 16.94
CA PHE A 4 53.70 -25.66 15.52
C PHE A 4 52.23 -25.82 15.05
N LEU A 5 51.37 -26.35 15.92
CA LEU A 5 49.93 -26.47 15.64
C LEU A 5 49.25 -25.09 15.56
N GLY A 6 49.62 -24.15 16.43
CA GLY A 6 49.12 -22.80 16.40
C GLY A 6 49.50 -21.99 15.15
N PHE A 7 50.72 -22.25 14.63
CA PHE A 7 51.18 -21.60 13.40
C PHE A 7 50.52 -22.17 12.14
N THR A 8 50.22 -23.47 12.12
CA THR A 8 49.52 -24.11 10.98
C THR A 8 48.05 -23.73 10.93
N THR A 9 47.38 -23.60 12.06
CA THR A 9 45.98 -23.12 12.08
C THR A 9 45.86 -21.63 11.72
N ALA A 10 46.79 -20.76 12.18
CA ALA A 10 46.84 -19.38 11.78
C ALA A 10 47.17 -19.19 10.28
N ALA A 11 48.07 -20.01 9.72
CA ALA A 11 48.36 -20.01 8.28
C ALA A 11 47.18 -20.50 7.45
N ALA A 12 46.44 -21.52 7.92
CA ALA A 12 45.25 -22.03 7.25
C ALA A 12 44.08 -21.03 7.28
N THR A 13 43.90 -20.28 8.37
CA THR A 13 42.88 -19.22 8.45
C THR A 13 43.23 -18.00 7.60
N LEU A 14 44.51 -17.67 7.45
CA LEU A 14 44.98 -16.61 6.55
C LEU A 14 44.87 -17.00 5.08
N ALA A 15 45.06 -18.27 4.74
CA ALA A 15 44.90 -18.77 3.37
C ALA A 15 43.42 -18.96 2.96
N SER A 16 42.50 -19.08 3.93
CA SER A 16 41.05 -19.18 3.64
C SER A 16 40.34 -17.82 3.47
N CYS A 17 41.03 -16.72 3.75
CA CYS A 17 40.55 -15.38 3.47
C CYS A 17 41.06 -14.87 2.11
N GLU A 18 40.86 -15.63 1.04
CA GLU A 18 40.82 -15.02 -0.26
C GLU A 18 39.52 -14.17 -0.29
N ALA A 19 39.68 -12.84 -0.16
CA ALA A 19 38.61 -11.94 -0.50
C ALA A 19 38.07 -12.31 -1.89
N PRO A 20 36.78 -12.47 -2.08
CA PRO A 20 36.26 -12.80 -3.39
C PRO A 20 36.81 -11.78 -4.38
N ILE A 21 37.50 -12.26 -5.42
CA ILE A 21 38.05 -11.43 -6.49
C ILE A 21 36.85 -10.78 -7.17
N VAL A 22 36.53 -9.56 -6.76
CA VAL A 22 35.50 -8.74 -7.41
C VAL A 22 36.09 -8.32 -8.75
N LYS A 23 35.79 -9.07 -9.80
CA LYS A 23 36.14 -8.68 -11.15
C LYS A 23 35.27 -7.46 -11.50
N SER A 24 35.85 -6.26 -11.47
CA SER A 24 35.21 -5.08 -12.05
C SER A 24 35.34 -5.15 -13.56
N ILE A 25 34.24 -4.96 -14.28
CA ILE A 25 34.26 -4.75 -15.72
C ILE A 25 34.50 -3.24 -15.92
N PRO A 26 35.66 -2.81 -16.46
CA PRO A 26 35.88 -1.39 -16.73
C PRO A 26 34.91 -0.91 -17.81
N TYR A 27 34.49 0.35 -17.73
CA TYR A 27 33.73 0.97 -18.80
C TYR A 27 34.58 1.00 -20.08
N LEU A 28 34.01 0.56 -21.21
CA LEU A 28 34.59 0.74 -22.51
C LEU A 28 34.52 2.23 -22.91
N ILE A 29 33.40 2.89 -22.56
CA ILE A 29 33.21 4.34 -22.73
C ILE A 29 32.58 4.82 -21.42
N LYS A 30 33.26 5.72 -20.70
CA LYS A 30 32.73 6.33 -19.48
C LYS A 30 31.65 7.35 -19.86
N PRO A 31 30.40 7.25 -19.36
CA PRO A 31 29.44 8.34 -19.52
C PRO A 31 29.97 9.61 -18.86
N ASP A 32 29.80 10.76 -19.50
CA ASP A 32 30.37 12.05 -19.04
C ASP A 32 29.91 12.44 -17.63
N GLU A 33 28.70 12.03 -17.24
CA GLU A 33 28.08 12.36 -15.96
C GLU A 33 28.41 11.37 -14.82
N ILE A 34 29.12 10.27 -15.09
CA ILE A 34 29.47 9.28 -14.08
C ILE A 34 30.92 9.45 -13.63
N ILE A 35 31.10 9.80 -12.36
CA ILE A 35 32.40 9.82 -11.70
C ILE A 35 32.52 8.54 -10.88
N PRO A 36 33.50 7.63 -11.17
CA PRO A 36 33.69 6.40 -10.39
C PRO A 36 33.83 6.70 -8.90
N GLY A 37 33.07 5.95 -8.09
CA GLY A 37 33.07 6.13 -6.64
C GLY A 37 32.15 7.22 -6.11
N VAL A 38 31.64 8.12 -6.92
CA VAL A 38 30.65 9.15 -6.56
C VAL A 38 29.24 8.64 -6.85
N ALA A 39 28.33 8.79 -5.89
CA ALA A 39 26.92 8.37 -6.07
C ALA A 39 26.09 9.50 -6.67
N ASN A 40 25.21 9.15 -7.59
CA ASN A 40 24.12 10.01 -8.06
C ASN A 40 22.83 9.67 -7.28
N TYR A 41 21.96 10.65 -7.10
CA TYR A 41 20.68 10.50 -6.42
C TYR A 41 19.54 10.87 -7.36
N TYR A 42 18.55 9.98 -7.47
CA TYR A 42 17.37 10.20 -8.28
C TYR A 42 16.16 10.28 -7.36
N ALA A 43 15.42 11.39 -7.43
CA ALA A 43 14.15 11.50 -6.73
C ALA A 43 13.08 10.73 -7.52
N THR A 44 12.46 9.75 -6.89
CA THR A 44 11.44 8.91 -7.52
C THR A 44 10.36 8.50 -6.52
N THR A 45 9.39 7.74 -6.98
CA THR A 45 8.34 7.17 -6.15
C THR A 45 8.38 5.65 -6.24
N ILE A 46 8.19 5.00 -5.10
CA ILE A 46 7.95 3.56 -5.03
C ILE A 46 6.49 3.36 -4.68
N TYR A 47 5.82 2.54 -5.49
CA TYR A 47 4.47 2.07 -5.23
C TYR A 47 4.31 0.64 -5.77
N ASP A 48 4.16 -0.32 -4.88
CA ASP A 48 4.06 -1.75 -5.22
C ASP A 48 2.62 -2.31 -5.16
N GLY A 49 1.62 -1.44 -5.03
CA GLY A 49 0.22 -1.79 -4.81
C GLY A 49 -0.20 -1.68 -3.35
N ARG A 50 0.77 -1.68 -2.43
CA ARG A 50 0.55 -1.56 -0.99
C ARG A 50 1.29 -0.37 -0.38
N ASP A 51 2.61 -0.37 -0.48
CA ASP A 51 3.45 0.66 0.11
C ASP A 51 3.73 1.79 -0.87
N TYR A 52 3.48 3.01 -0.43
CA TYR A 52 3.80 4.23 -1.16
C TYR A 52 4.91 4.99 -0.44
N ALA A 53 5.91 5.45 -1.17
CA ALA A 53 6.90 6.39 -0.66
C ALA A 53 7.53 7.24 -1.78
N SER A 54 7.70 8.54 -1.52
CA SER A 54 8.57 9.42 -2.31
C SER A 54 9.98 9.33 -1.76
N VAL A 55 10.93 8.90 -2.58
CA VAL A 55 12.26 8.45 -2.17
C VAL A 55 13.38 9.08 -3.00
N LEU A 56 14.58 9.06 -2.43
CA LEU A 56 15.84 9.28 -3.13
C LEU A 56 16.54 7.95 -3.32
N VAL A 57 16.79 7.58 -4.56
CA VAL A 57 17.51 6.35 -4.89
C VAL A 57 18.97 6.69 -5.15
N LYS A 58 19.84 6.13 -4.30
CA LYS A 58 21.29 6.20 -4.46
C LYS A 58 21.73 5.24 -5.53
N ASN A 59 22.29 5.79 -6.58
CA ASN A 59 22.80 5.05 -7.73
C ASN A 59 24.32 5.18 -7.80
N ARG A 60 25.00 4.08 -8.02
CA ARG A 60 26.45 4.06 -8.15
C ARG A 60 26.81 3.31 -9.41
N GLU A 61 27.52 3.99 -10.31
CA GLU A 61 27.95 3.41 -11.58
C GLU A 61 26.80 2.76 -12.37
N GLY A 62 25.64 3.47 -12.42
CA GLY A 62 24.44 2.98 -13.09
C GLY A 62 23.63 1.91 -12.31
N ARG A 63 24.01 1.61 -11.06
CA ARG A 63 23.33 0.58 -10.24
C ARG A 63 22.65 1.19 -9.03
N PRO A 64 21.33 1.07 -8.88
CA PRO A 64 20.62 1.40 -7.66
C PRO A 64 21.10 0.52 -6.50
N ILE A 65 21.55 1.14 -5.40
CA ILE A 65 22.14 0.43 -4.26
C ILE A 65 21.46 0.72 -2.93
N LYS A 66 20.72 1.82 -2.82
CA LYS A 66 20.04 2.19 -1.58
C LYS A 66 18.85 3.12 -1.86
N ILE A 67 17.81 2.96 -1.06
CA ILE A 67 16.64 3.82 -1.03
C ILE A 67 16.69 4.65 0.26
N GLU A 68 16.48 5.96 0.13
CA GLU A 68 16.46 6.92 1.23
C GLU A 68 15.14 7.73 1.20
N ASN A 69 14.77 8.33 2.32
CA ASN A 69 13.60 9.20 2.37
C ASN A 69 13.80 10.45 1.49
N ASN A 70 12.73 10.86 0.79
CA ASN A 70 12.64 12.16 0.14
C ASN A 70 11.56 12.99 0.86
N LYS A 71 10.35 12.99 0.34
CA LYS A 71 9.21 13.73 0.91
C LYS A 71 8.50 12.96 2.00
N THR A 72 8.44 11.64 1.89
CA THR A 72 7.74 10.75 2.82
C THR A 72 8.70 9.81 3.54
N CYS A 73 8.26 9.25 4.66
CA CYS A 73 9.00 8.20 5.35
C CYS A 73 8.93 6.88 4.60
N THR A 74 10.00 6.11 4.69
CA THR A 74 10.06 4.75 4.17
C THR A 74 9.97 3.73 5.30
N ASN A 75 9.34 2.60 5.04
CA ASN A 75 9.38 1.41 5.89
C ASN A 75 10.46 0.42 5.42
N ALA A 76 10.59 -0.68 6.14
CA ALA A 76 11.58 -1.72 5.81
C ALA A 76 11.35 -2.33 4.41
N ARG A 77 10.09 -2.53 4.00
CA ARG A 77 9.74 -3.11 2.70
C ARG A 77 10.13 -2.17 1.55
N VAL A 78 9.83 -0.89 1.67
CA VAL A 78 10.24 0.11 0.68
C VAL A 78 11.77 0.14 0.55
N GLN A 79 12.52 0.14 1.66
CA GLN A 79 13.98 0.17 1.60
C GLN A 79 14.57 -1.13 1.05
N ALA A 80 14.00 -2.27 1.40
CA ALA A 80 14.44 -3.58 0.91
C ALA A 80 14.09 -3.82 -0.57
N SER A 81 13.13 -3.09 -1.15
CA SER A 81 12.69 -3.26 -2.53
C SER A 81 13.79 -3.03 -3.58
N VAL A 82 14.91 -2.41 -3.22
CA VAL A 82 16.08 -2.33 -4.09
C VAL A 82 16.62 -3.72 -4.47
N LEU A 83 16.46 -4.74 -3.60
CA LEU A 83 16.89 -6.10 -3.90
C LEU A 83 15.97 -6.79 -4.90
N SER A 84 14.68 -6.48 -4.91
CA SER A 84 13.75 -7.08 -5.87
C SER A 84 14.05 -6.68 -7.32
N LEU A 85 14.77 -5.58 -7.55
CA LEU A 85 15.29 -5.23 -8.87
C LEU A 85 16.21 -6.32 -9.44
N TYR A 86 17.01 -6.95 -8.58
CA TYR A 86 18.01 -7.95 -8.93
C TYR A 86 17.56 -9.39 -8.69
N ASP A 87 16.29 -9.60 -8.36
CA ASP A 87 15.74 -10.94 -8.10
C ASP A 87 15.78 -11.79 -9.38
N SER A 88 16.41 -12.95 -9.29
CA SER A 88 16.52 -13.89 -10.41
C SER A 88 15.20 -14.56 -10.79
N ALA A 89 14.18 -14.51 -9.90
CA ALA A 89 12.85 -15.04 -10.14
C ALA A 89 11.97 -14.10 -10.98
N ARG A 90 12.43 -12.86 -11.27
CA ARG A 90 11.73 -11.95 -12.17
C ARG A 90 11.56 -12.56 -13.57
N LEU A 91 10.40 -12.37 -14.15
CA LEU A 91 10.14 -12.70 -15.55
C LEU A 91 11.00 -11.80 -16.46
N LYS A 92 11.51 -12.40 -17.54
CA LYS A 92 12.45 -11.73 -18.44
C LYS A 92 11.85 -11.37 -19.78
N THR A 93 10.75 -11.99 -20.15
CA THR A 93 10.06 -11.84 -21.43
C THR A 93 8.59 -12.21 -21.26
N PRO A 94 7.68 -11.79 -22.14
CA PRO A 94 6.29 -12.17 -22.06
C PRO A 94 6.10 -13.69 -22.23
N LEU A 95 5.02 -14.21 -21.63
CA LEU A 95 4.66 -15.62 -21.73
C LEU A 95 3.27 -15.76 -22.35
N LYS A 96 3.09 -16.85 -23.15
CA LYS A 96 1.81 -17.34 -23.62
C LYS A 96 1.67 -18.81 -23.24
N ASN A 97 0.68 -19.14 -22.44
CA ASN A 97 0.49 -20.51 -21.90
C ASN A 97 1.76 -21.04 -21.19
N GLY A 98 2.45 -20.19 -20.43
CA GLY A 98 3.67 -20.53 -19.72
C GLY A 98 4.94 -20.66 -20.58
N VAL A 99 4.88 -20.40 -21.88
CA VAL A 99 6.00 -20.44 -22.82
C VAL A 99 6.40 -19.02 -23.22
N GLU A 100 7.70 -18.76 -23.34
CA GLU A 100 8.23 -17.48 -23.81
C GLU A 100 7.67 -17.12 -25.18
N ALA A 101 7.26 -15.88 -25.37
CA ALA A 101 6.66 -15.35 -26.60
C ALA A 101 7.20 -13.96 -26.94
N GLU A 102 7.02 -13.54 -28.20
CA GLU A 102 7.42 -12.22 -28.64
C GLU A 102 6.33 -11.18 -28.39
N TRP A 103 6.71 -9.99 -27.94
CA TRP A 103 5.79 -8.88 -27.65
C TRP A 103 4.83 -8.57 -28.80
N LEU A 104 5.34 -8.59 -30.04
CA LEU A 104 4.53 -8.27 -31.23
C LEU A 104 3.39 -9.28 -31.43
N GLU A 105 3.67 -10.57 -31.23
CA GLU A 105 2.67 -11.63 -31.32
C GLU A 105 1.62 -11.49 -30.21
N VAL A 106 2.09 -11.33 -28.96
CA VAL A 106 1.23 -11.19 -27.78
C VAL A 106 0.30 -9.99 -27.92
N ASP A 107 0.83 -8.82 -28.28
CA ASP A 107 0.03 -7.60 -28.43
C ASP A 107 -1.01 -7.72 -29.55
N SER A 108 -0.61 -8.31 -30.68
CA SER A 108 -1.52 -8.53 -31.83
C SER A 108 -2.68 -9.43 -31.46
N ASP A 109 -2.41 -10.54 -30.79
CA ASP A 109 -3.41 -11.51 -30.39
C ASP A 109 -4.36 -10.94 -29.31
N ILE A 110 -3.81 -10.28 -28.29
CA ILE A 110 -4.61 -9.64 -27.23
C ILE A 110 -5.53 -8.57 -27.83
N LYS A 111 -5.01 -7.67 -28.69
CA LYS A 111 -5.81 -6.62 -29.33
C LYS A 111 -6.96 -7.20 -30.16
N ASP A 112 -6.66 -8.21 -30.96
CA ASP A 112 -7.66 -8.89 -31.79
C ASP A 112 -8.76 -9.51 -30.92
N ARG A 113 -8.38 -10.22 -29.85
CA ARG A 113 -9.34 -10.88 -28.95
C ARG A 113 -10.15 -9.88 -28.13
N LEU A 114 -9.54 -8.81 -27.60
CA LEU A 114 -10.27 -7.74 -26.90
C LEU A 114 -11.29 -7.07 -27.82
N SER A 115 -10.95 -6.84 -29.09
CA SER A 115 -11.86 -6.22 -30.08
C SER A 115 -13.09 -7.08 -30.42
N LYS A 116 -12.99 -8.39 -30.24
CA LYS A 116 -14.08 -9.37 -30.50
C LYS A 116 -15.05 -9.52 -29.32
N ILE A 117 -14.68 -9.03 -28.12
CA ILE A 117 -15.56 -9.06 -26.94
C ILE A 117 -16.61 -7.94 -27.08
N LYS A 118 -17.89 -8.30 -27.27
CA LYS A 118 -18.99 -7.35 -27.46
C LYS A 118 -20.02 -7.36 -26.33
N ASP A 119 -20.36 -8.55 -25.86
CA ASP A 119 -21.49 -8.76 -24.94
C ASP A 119 -21.07 -9.11 -23.51
N LYS A 120 -19.80 -9.46 -23.31
CA LYS A 120 -19.22 -9.78 -22.01
C LYS A 120 -18.40 -8.61 -21.47
N LYS A 121 -18.16 -8.60 -20.17
CA LYS A 121 -17.33 -7.58 -19.52
C LYS A 121 -15.83 -7.85 -19.75
N ILE A 122 -15.08 -6.78 -19.85
CA ILE A 122 -13.60 -6.76 -19.76
C ILE A 122 -13.25 -6.17 -18.40
N ILE A 123 -12.67 -6.96 -17.52
CA ILE A 123 -12.34 -6.52 -16.16
C ILE A 123 -10.85 -6.22 -16.04
N LEU A 124 -10.53 -5.04 -15.51
CA LEU A 124 -9.21 -4.75 -14.97
C LEU A 124 -9.27 -4.89 -13.44
N LEU A 125 -8.63 -5.92 -12.92
CA LEU A 125 -8.49 -6.17 -11.49
C LEU A 125 -7.09 -5.69 -11.06
N THR A 126 -7.04 -4.62 -10.27
CA THR A 126 -5.77 -3.99 -9.90
C THR A 126 -5.68 -3.79 -8.39
N ALA A 127 -4.47 -3.62 -7.86
CA ALA A 127 -4.32 -2.95 -6.57
C ALA A 127 -4.91 -1.53 -6.64
N THR A 128 -5.00 -0.84 -5.52
CA THR A 128 -5.39 0.58 -5.51
C THR A 128 -4.53 1.37 -6.52
N ILE A 129 -5.13 2.05 -7.48
CA ILE A 129 -4.42 2.89 -8.45
C ILE A 129 -4.26 4.29 -7.88
N LEU A 130 -3.02 4.69 -7.62
CA LEU A 130 -2.69 6.06 -7.20
C LEU A 130 -2.36 6.99 -8.37
N SER A 131 -2.15 6.44 -9.57
CA SER A 131 -1.68 7.16 -10.74
C SER A 131 -2.84 7.84 -11.49
N PRO A 132 -2.88 9.19 -11.56
CA PRO A 132 -3.84 9.90 -12.38
C PRO A 132 -3.68 9.62 -13.87
N SER A 133 -2.46 9.39 -14.34
CA SER A 133 -2.19 9.06 -15.74
C SER A 133 -2.69 7.67 -16.11
N ILE A 134 -2.53 6.66 -15.24
CA ILE A 134 -3.15 5.33 -15.44
C ILE A 134 -4.67 5.43 -15.49
N ILE A 135 -5.30 6.19 -14.58
CA ILE A 135 -6.76 6.39 -14.62
C ILE A 135 -7.19 6.97 -15.97
N SER A 136 -6.45 7.95 -16.50
CA SER A 136 -6.73 8.50 -17.83
C SER A 136 -6.57 7.46 -18.95
N LEU A 137 -5.58 6.56 -18.86
CA LEU A 137 -5.42 5.45 -19.81
C LEU A 137 -6.56 4.45 -19.72
N LEU A 138 -7.04 4.12 -18.51
CA LEU A 138 -8.20 3.25 -18.30
C LEU A 138 -9.49 3.86 -18.87
N GLU A 139 -9.69 5.18 -18.74
CA GLU A 139 -10.78 5.90 -19.39
C GLU A 139 -10.69 5.81 -20.93
N ASN A 140 -9.49 5.92 -21.49
CA ASN A 140 -9.29 5.75 -22.93
C ASN A 140 -9.53 4.30 -23.37
N LEU A 141 -9.13 3.31 -22.55
CA LEU A 141 -9.43 1.90 -22.81
C LEU A 141 -10.94 1.65 -22.84
N SER A 142 -11.68 2.25 -21.90
CA SER A 142 -13.15 2.15 -21.84
C SER A 142 -13.86 2.82 -23.02
N LYS A 143 -13.23 3.82 -23.65
CA LYS A 143 -13.73 4.42 -24.89
C LYS A 143 -13.49 3.53 -26.12
N LYS A 144 -12.36 2.81 -26.15
CA LYS A 144 -11.98 1.92 -27.26
C LYS A 144 -12.70 0.58 -27.21
N TYR A 145 -12.72 -0.04 -26.05
CA TYR A 145 -13.37 -1.34 -25.82
C TYR A 145 -14.66 -1.17 -25.01
N LYS A 146 -15.71 -1.86 -25.43
CA LYS A 146 -16.99 -1.81 -24.72
C LYS A 146 -16.94 -2.63 -23.42
N ASN A 147 -17.79 -2.26 -22.46
CA ASN A 147 -18.00 -2.99 -21.22
C ASN A 147 -16.72 -3.20 -20.38
N VAL A 148 -15.82 -2.23 -20.40
CA VAL A 148 -14.63 -2.23 -19.53
C VAL A 148 -15.03 -1.76 -18.15
N GLU A 149 -14.71 -2.54 -17.11
CA GLU A 149 -14.91 -2.22 -15.71
C GLU A 149 -13.59 -2.33 -14.94
N HIS A 150 -13.32 -1.36 -14.08
CA HIS A 150 -12.14 -1.36 -13.21
C HIS A 150 -12.56 -1.72 -11.78
N ILE A 151 -11.91 -2.73 -11.21
CA ILE A 151 -12.11 -3.21 -9.84
C ILE A 151 -10.78 -3.15 -9.11
N MET A 152 -10.76 -2.52 -7.94
CA MET A 152 -9.58 -2.45 -7.09
C MET A 152 -9.68 -3.48 -5.95
N HIS A 153 -8.57 -4.18 -5.71
CA HIS A 153 -8.39 -5.17 -4.66
C HIS A 153 -7.14 -4.84 -3.85
N ASP A 154 -7.29 -4.62 -2.57
CA ASP A 154 -6.17 -4.52 -1.63
C ASP A 154 -6.08 -5.84 -0.84
N ALA A 155 -4.90 -6.47 -0.81
CA ALA A 155 -4.70 -7.76 -0.11
C ALA A 155 -5.08 -7.68 1.38
N VAL A 156 -4.85 -6.52 2.00
CA VAL A 156 -5.34 -6.17 3.33
C VAL A 156 -6.39 -5.07 3.18
N PRO A 157 -7.68 -5.43 3.26
CA PRO A 157 -8.75 -4.50 2.95
C PRO A 157 -9.02 -3.51 4.09
N TYR A 158 -9.45 -2.31 3.73
CA TYR A 158 -9.93 -1.26 4.64
C TYR A 158 -11.40 -0.89 4.36
N ASP A 159 -12.17 -1.84 3.88
CA ASP A 159 -13.61 -1.67 3.56
C ASP A 159 -14.41 -1.13 4.74
N GLY A 160 -14.07 -1.53 5.96
CA GLY A 160 -14.73 -1.07 7.18
C GLY A 160 -14.70 0.45 7.30
N ILE A 161 -13.52 1.07 7.17
CA ILE A 161 -13.34 2.54 7.21
C ILE A 161 -14.00 3.20 6.00
N LEU A 162 -13.75 2.66 4.80
CA LEU A 162 -14.26 3.22 3.55
C LEU A 162 -15.79 3.24 3.51
N ASN A 163 -16.44 2.12 3.82
CA ASN A 163 -17.89 1.99 3.79
C ASN A 163 -18.57 2.73 4.95
N ALA A 164 -17.92 2.83 6.11
CA ALA A 164 -18.43 3.64 7.22
C ALA A 164 -18.37 5.13 6.89
N ASN A 165 -17.32 5.59 6.21
CA ASN A 165 -17.21 6.98 5.77
C ASN A 165 -18.20 7.31 4.66
N GLU A 166 -18.45 6.39 3.72
CA GLU A 166 -19.48 6.54 2.72
C GLU A 166 -20.88 6.71 3.36
N GLU A 167 -21.21 5.89 4.35
CA GLU A 167 -22.48 5.98 5.08
C GLU A 167 -22.56 7.24 5.95
N SER A 168 -21.45 7.62 6.62
CA SER A 168 -21.43 8.78 7.51
C SER A 168 -21.41 10.12 6.76
N PHE A 169 -20.67 10.20 5.64
CA PHE A 169 -20.30 11.46 5.00
C PHE A 169 -20.63 11.53 3.51
N GLY A 170 -21.17 10.45 2.92
CA GLY A 170 -21.40 10.35 1.48
C GLY A 170 -20.13 10.24 0.63
N LEU A 171 -18.99 9.92 1.25
CA LEU A 171 -17.71 9.83 0.58
C LEU A 171 -16.96 8.55 1.00
N ARG A 172 -16.75 7.63 0.05
CA ARG A 172 -15.96 6.41 0.25
C ARG A 172 -14.47 6.74 0.18
N ALA A 173 -13.89 7.16 1.30
CA ALA A 173 -12.49 7.57 1.37
C ALA A 173 -11.89 7.33 2.77
N ILE A 174 -10.56 7.27 2.84
CA ILE A 174 -9.81 7.27 4.10
C ILE A 174 -9.56 8.73 4.51
N PRO A 175 -9.87 9.14 5.75
CA PRO A 175 -9.54 10.47 6.24
C PRO A 175 -8.03 10.70 6.26
N SER A 176 -7.60 11.93 6.09
CA SER A 176 -6.27 12.32 6.56
C SER A 176 -6.27 12.47 8.08
N TYR A 177 -5.30 11.88 8.76
CA TYR A 177 -5.11 11.94 10.21
C TYR A 177 -3.89 12.80 10.54
N TYR A 178 -4.03 13.71 11.53
CA TYR A 178 -2.98 14.64 11.95
C TYR A 178 -2.67 14.43 13.43
N PHE A 179 -1.86 13.40 13.72
CA PHE A 179 -1.48 13.01 15.09
C PHE A 179 -0.75 14.12 15.83
N SER A 180 0.02 14.96 15.14
CA SER A 180 0.75 16.10 15.70
C SER A 180 -0.18 17.19 16.26
N LYS A 181 -1.44 17.26 15.79
CA LYS A 181 -2.43 18.23 16.24
C LYS A 181 -3.24 17.74 17.44
N ALA A 182 -3.12 16.45 17.79
CA ALA A 182 -3.90 15.84 18.86
C ALA A 182 -3.18 15.95 20.21
N ASN A 183 -3.86 16.54 21.21
CA ASN A 183 -3.40 16.51 22.61
C ASN A 183 -3.70 15.15 23.27
N VAL A 184 -4.76 14.46 22.80
CA VAL A 184 -5.15 13.13 23.28
C VAL A 184 -5.36 12.21 22.10
N ILE A 185 -4.62 11.10 22.08
CA ILE A 185 -4.70 10.05 21.08
C ILE A 185 -5.27 8.80 21.77
N VAL A 186 -6.35 8.24 21.20
CA VAL A 186 -6.92 6.96 21.66
C VAL A 186 -6.97 6.03 20.46
N SER A 187 -6.17 4.97 20.51
CA SER A 187 -6.11 3.97 19.45
C SER A 187 -6.67 2.64 19.93
N PHE A 188 -7.58 2.08 19.16
CA PHE A 188 -8.12 0.73 19.34
C PHE A 188 -7.47 -0.19 18.30
N GLY A 189 -6.38 -0.83 18.66
CA GLY A 189 -5.63 -1.78 17.83
C GLY A 189 -4.83 -1.17 16.69
N ALA A 190 -5.09 0.07 16.27
CA ALA A 190 -4.43 0.67 15.13
C ALA A 190 -2.94 0.95 15.43
N ASP A 191 -2.05 0.18 14.77
CA ASP A 191 -0.60 0.34 14.87
C ASP A 191 -0.09 1.39 13.87
N PHE A 192 -0.44 2.67 14.12
CA PHE A 192 -0.12 3.78 13.22
C PHE A 192 1.38 4.15 13.21
N ILE A 193 2.19 3.63 14.14
CA ILE A 193 3.65 3.71 14.09
C ILE A 193 4.24 2.57 13.24
N GLY A 194 3.55 1.43 13.18
CA GLY A 194 3.94 0.23 12.44
C GLY A 194 3.34 0.17 11.03
N ASN A 195 2.27 -0.60 10.88
CA ASN A 195 1.71 -0.97 9.56
C ASN A 195 0.37 -0.31 9.20
N TRP A 196 -0.27 0.39 10.13
CA TRP A 196 -1.62 0.89 9.89
C TRP A 196 -1.61 2.09 8.93
N LEU A 197 -2.18 1.89 7.73
CA LEU A 197 -2.38 2.85 6.65
C LEU A 197 -1.10 3.48 6.08
N ASN A 198 -0.49 4.46 6.72
CA ASN A 198 0.57 5.29 6.16
C ASN A 198 1.82 5.36 7.07
N ASN A 199 3.00 5.28 6.48
CA ASN A 199 4.28 5.35 7.20
C ASN A 199 4.56 6.74 7.81
N ASP A 200 4.01 7.81 7.25
CA ASP A 200 4.24 9.18 7.71
C ASP A 200 3.61 9.49 9.08
N TYR A 201 2.66 8.67 9.53
CA TYR A 201 2.02 8.87 10.83
C TYR A 201 3.00 8.76 12.00
N SER A 202 4.05 7.95 11.87
CA SER A 202 5.10 7.86 12.89
C SER A 202 5.83 9.19 13.09
N THR A 203 6.20 9.86 12.00
CA THR A 203 6.86 11.18 12.05
C THR A 203 5.92 12.27 12.57
N ASP A 204 4.68 12.25 12.11
CA ASP A 204 3.67 13.19 12.56
C ASP A 204 3.38 13.03 14.07
N TYR A 205 3.25 11.79 14.55
CA TYR A 205 3.12 11.47 15.98
C TYR A 205 4.29 11.98 16.80
N ILE A 206 5.54 11.71 16.37
CA ILE A 206 6.76 12.14 17.05
C ILE A 206 6.82 13.67 17.15
N SER A 207 6.37 14.38 16.10
CA SER A 207 6.38 15.85 16.10
C SER A 207 5.47 16.45 17.17
N GLY A 208 4.37 15.78 17.54
CA GLY A 208 3.46 16.13 18.64
C GLY A 208 3.95 15.70 20.03
N ARG A 209 5.11 15.01 20.12
CA ARG A 209 5.67 14.47 21.36
C ARG A 209 7.11 14.93 21.62
N ASN A 210 7.39 16.20 21.40
CA ASN A 210 8.70 16.79 21.60
C ASN A 210 8.78 17.49 22.96
N PRO A 211 9.49 16.92 23.97
CA PRO A 211 9.61 17.52 25.32
C PRO A 211 10.23 18.92 25.32
N LYS A 212 11.11 19.20 24.34
CA LYS A 212 11.76 20.51 24.22
C LYS A 212 10.79 21.63 23.84
N LYS A 213 9.64 21.28 23.24
CA LYS A 213 8.58 22.23 22.88
C LYS A 213 7.52 22.39 23.98
N GLY A 214 7.69 21.71 25.13
CA GLY A 214 6.80 21.82 26.30
C GLY A 214 5.42 21.20 26.15
N MET A 215 5.12 20.57 25.00
CA MET A 215 3.82 19.90 24.76
C MET A 215 4.04 18.45 24.37
N MET A 216 3.31 17.55 25.07
CA MET A 216 3.31 16.12 24.74
C MET A 216 1.87 15.63 24.70
N SER A 217 1.47 15.05 23.57
CA SER A 217 0.19 14.36 23.46
C SER A 217 0.11 13.19 24.43
N LYS A 218 -1.08 12.94 24.99
CA LYS A 218 -1.34 11.77 25.83
C LYS A 218 -1.88 10.63 24.96
N HIS A 219 -1.17 9.52 24.91
CA HIS A 219 -1.50 8.37 24.06
C HIS A 219 -2.02 7.19 24.90
N TYR A 220 -3.25 6.75 24.61
CA TYR A 220 -3.88 5.56 25.12
C TYR A 220 -3.98 4.53 24.01
N GLN A 221 -3.35 3.36 24.17
CA GLN A 221 -3.46 2.24 23.25
C GLN A 221 -4.27 1.12 23.89
N ILE A 222 -5.36 0.72 23.23
CA ILE A 222 -6.28 -0.35 23.66
C ILE A 222 -6.15 -1.44 22.62
N GLU A 223 -5.52 -2.56 22.96
CA GLU A 223 -5.15 -3.58 21.98
C GLU A 223 -5.01 -4.98 22.58
N THR A 224 -5.06 -6.00 21.74
CA THR A 224 -4.83 -7.39 22.12
C THR A 224 -3.34 -7.72 22.10
N ASN A 225 -2.69 -7.54 20.95
CA ASN A 225 -1.24 -7.73 20.77
C ASN A 225 -0.48 -6.49 21.21
N LEU A 226 0.77 -6.66 21.66
CA LEU A 226 1.67 -5.53 21.80
C LEU A 226 2.15 -5.07 20.40
N SER A 227 1.79 -3.84 20.05
CA SER A 227 2.22 -3.19 18.80
C SER A 227 3.33 -2.18 19.03
N LEU A 228 3.92 -1.63 17.94
CA LEU A 228 4.85 -0.50 18.04
C LEU A 228 4.16 0.73 18.65
N SER A 229 2.92 0.99 18.27
CA SER A 229 2.12 2.06 18.87
C SER A 229 1.86 1.80 20.36
N GLY A 230 1.55 0.56 20.73
CA GLY A 230 1.34 0.17 22.13
C GLY A 230 2.60 0.25 23.00
N SER A 231 3.77 -0.06 22.43
CA SER A 231 5.05 0.05 23.15
C SER A 231 5.47 1.52 23.39
N ASN A 232 4.93 2.46 22.64
CA ASN A 232 5.19 3.90 22.76
C ASN A 232 4.05 4.66 23.44
N ALA A 233 2.97 4.00 23.84
CA ALA A 233 1.83 4.61 24.50
C ALA A 233 2.14 5.01 25.93
N ASP A 234 1.54 6.11 26.42
CA ASP A 234 1.61 6.48 27.84
C ASP A 234 0.81 5.51 28.73
N LYS A 235 -0.25 4.93 28.18
CA LYS A 235 -1.05 3.91 28.85
C LYS A 235 -1.54 2.89 27.84
N ARG A 236 -1.18 1.65 28.04
CA ARG A 236 -1.67 0.51 27.30
C ARG A 236 -2.72 -0.26 28.10
N ILE A 237 -3.83 -0.59 27.45
CA ILE A 237 -4.93 -1.38 28.01
C ILE A 237 -5.05 -2.65 27.17
N VAL A 238 -4.79 -3.79 27.80
CA VAL A 238 -4.90 -5.10 27.13
C VAL A 238 -6.35 -5.55 27.15
N ILE A 239 -6.85 -5.97 25.99
CA ILE A 239 -8.21 -6.41 25.79
C ILE A 239 -8.26 -7.71 24.97
N LYS A 240 -9.39 -8.43 25.01
CA LYS A 240 -9.70 -9.47 24.03
C LYS A 240 -10.22 -8.84 22.74
N PRO A 241 -10.07 -9.48 21.56
CA PRO A 241 -10.64 -9.00 20.31
C PRO A 241 -12.14 -8.66 20.41
N SER A 242 -12.93 -9.49 21.08
CA SER A 242 -14.36 -9.28 21.29
C SER A 242 -14.72 -8.05 22.15
N GLU A 243 -13.81 -7.59 23.01
CA GLU A 243 -14.04 -6.41 23.86
C GLU A 243 -13.90 -5.09 23.10
N GLN A 244 -13.20 -5.05 21.95
CA GLN A 244 -12.90 -3.82 21.23
C GLN A 244 -14.17 -3.00 20.89
N LYS A 245 -15.16 -3.63 20.29
CA LYS A 245 -16.43 -2.99 19.94
C LYS A 245 -17.26 -2.61 21.17
N VAL A 246 -17.22 -3.43 22.21
CA VAL A 246 -17.91 -3.17 23.50
C VAL A 246 -17.40 -1.89 24.12
N LEU A 247 -16.06 -1.75 24.24
CA LEU A 247 -15.43 -0.57 24.83
C LEU A 247 -15.66 0.69 23.96
N LEU A 248 -15.63 0.56 22.64
CA LEU A 248 -15.97 1.68 21.74
C LEU A 248 -17.41 2.12 21.92
N SER A 249 -18.36 1.19 22.08
CA SER A 249 -19.77 1.51 22.32
C SER A 249 -19.98 2.18 23.67
N ASP A 250 -19.30 1.69 24.71
CA ASP A 250 -19.36 2.30 26.06
C ASP A 250 -18.77 3.72 26.04
N LEU A 251 -17.64 3.90 25.35
CA LEU A 251 -17.02 5.21 25.15
C LEU A 251 -17.97 6.18 24.45
N TYR A 252 -18.64 5.74 23.36
CA TYR A 252 -19.63 6.55 22.64
C TYR A 252 -20.80 6.96 23.54
N ILE A 253 -21.38 5.99 24.28
CA ILE A 253 -22.51 6.23 25.20
C ILE A 253 -22.11 7.27 26.25
N SER A 254 -20.94 7.11 26.89
CA SER A 254 -20.45 8.03 27.92
C SER A 254 -20.20 9.45 27.40
N LEU A 255 -19.73 9.58 26.15
CA LEU A 255 -19.49 10.89 25.54
C LEU A 255 -20.78 11.56 25.07
N SER A 256 -21.76 10.78 24.58
CA SER A 256 -23.03 11.30 24.06
C SER A 256 -24.05 11.64 25.16
N SER A 257 -24.17 10.79 26.19
CA SER A 257 -25.10 10.99 27.30
C SER A 257 -24.54 11.83 28.45
N GLY A 258 -23.21 11.96 28.52
CA GLY A 258 -22.54 12.60 29.65
C GLY A 258 -22.32 11.71 30.87
N SER A 259 -22.87 10.46 30.86
CA SER A 259 -22.71 9.48 31.95
C SER A 259 -21.27 8.99 32.11
N ASP A 260 -21.00 8.37 33.25
CA ASP A 260 -19.73 7.66 33.44
C ASP A 260 -19.72 6.36 32.60
N PRO A 261 -18.55 5.92 32.12
CA PRO A 261 -18.44 4.66 31.39
C PRO A 261 -18.72 3.47 32.33
N LYS A 262 -19.34 2.42 31.78
CA LYS A 262 -19.58 1.17 32.50
C LYS A 262 -18.27 0.46 32.83
N ASP A 263 -17.29 0.55 31.94
CA ASP A 263 -15.95 -0.01 32.13
C ASP A 263 -15.02 1.05 32.72
N ASN A 264 -14.55 0.79 33.92
CA ASN A 264 -13.67 1.71 34.68
C ASN A 264 -12.34 1.99 33.95
N ARG A 265 -11.90 1.11 33.04
CA ARG A 265 -10.69 1.32 32.20
C ARG A 265 -10.81 2.58 31.33
N LEU A 266 -12.04 2.99 30.98
CA LEU A 266 -12.34 4.16 30.14
C LEU A 266 -12.49 5.47 30.93
N SER A 267 -12.63 5.45 32.26
CA SER A 267 -12.96 6.64 33.07
C SER A 267 -11.98 7.80 32.87
N GLU A 268 -10.67 7.51 32.91
CA GLU A 268 -9.62 8.52 32.64
C GLU A 268 -9.70 9.04 31.19
N ILE A 269 -9.90 8.13 30.25
CA ILE A 269 -9.99 8.44 28.80
C ILE A 269 -11.15 9.39 28.54
N VAL A 270 -12.35 9.07 29.04
CA VAL A 270 -13.56 9.91 28.91
C VAL A 270 -13.32 11.32 29.46
N LYS A 271 -12.72 11.43 30.66
CA LYS A 271 -12.39 12.72 31.27
C LYS A 271 -11.43 13.53 30.39
N LYS A 272 -10.37 12.88 29.87
CA LYS A 272 -9.37 13.54 29.00
C LYS A 272 -9.97 13.97 27.67
N LEU A 273 -10.81 13.13 27.04
CA LEU A 273 -11.47 13.44 25.77
C LEU A 273 -12.45 14.62 25.92
N LYS A 274 -13.28 14.63 26.98
CA LYS A 274 -14.20 15.75 27.29
C LYS A 274 -13.45 17.09 27.45
N ALA A 275 -12.24 17.06 28.05
CA ALA A 275 -11.41 18.24 28.25
C ALA A 275 -10.62 18.69 27.00
N ASN A 276 -10.54 17.86 25.95
CA ASN A 276 -9.77 18.11 24.74
C ASN A 276 -10.61 17.99 23.46
N LYS A 277 -11.84 18.51 23.48
CA LYS A 277 -12.67 18.57 22.28
C LYS A 277 -11.99 19.40 21.18
N GLY A 278 -12.04 18.89 19.94
CA GLY A 278 -11.36 19.50 18.79
C GLY A 278 -9.84 19.30 18.74
N SER A 279 -9.24 18.69 19.79
CA SER A 279 -7.80 18.41 19.86
C SER A 279 -7.52 16.99 20.35
N SER A 280 -8.40 16.08 20.05
CA SER A 280 -8.23 14.63 20.26
C SER A 280 -8.34 13.88 18.94
N ILE A 281 -7.97 12.60 18.93
CA ILE A 281 -8.14 11.72 17.79
C ILE A 281 -8.43 10.30 18.27
N ILE A 282 -9.44 9.67 17.69
CA ILE A 282 -9.76 8.26 17.92
C ILE A 282 -9.61 7.50 16.61
N VAL A 283 -8.81 6.44 16.65
CA VAL A 283 -8.58 5.53 15.52
C VAL A 283 -8.83 4.08 15.91
N CYS A 284 -9.16 3.23 14.95
CA CYS A 284 -9.43 1.82 15.16
C CYS A 284 -8.99 1.00 13.94
N ASP A 285 -8.37 -0.16 14.18
CA ASP A 285 -7.90 -1.09 13.13
C ASP A 285 -9.01 -2.02 12.60
N SER A 286 -10.16 -2.06 13.26
CA SER A 286 -11.24 -2.97 12.88
C SER A 286 -11.72 -2.73 11.44
N ASN A 287 -11.81 -3.80 10.65
CA ASN A 287 -12.42 -3.77 9.32
C ASN A 287 -13.95 -4.02 9.35
N ASP A 288 -14.58 -4.00 10.55
CA ASP A 288 -16.03 -4.02 10.67
C ASP A 288 -16.64 -2.63 10.49
N LYS A 289 -17.50 -2.48 9.49
CA LYS A 289 -18.19 -1.22 9.17
C LYS A 289 -18.94 -0.64 10.38
N LYS A 290 -19.64 -1.47 11.17
CA LYS A 290 -20.40 -0.99 12.34
C LYS A 290 -19.48 -0.41 13.41
N THR A 291 -18.33 -1.03 13.64
CA THR A 291 -17.31 -0.53 14.56
C THR A 291 -16.76 0.83 14.10
N GLN A 292 -16.48 0.99 12.80
CA GLN A 292 -16.00 2.25 12.24
C GLN A 292 -17.06 3.36 12.25
N LEU A 293 -18.35 3.04 12.12
CA LEU A 293 -19.44 4.01 12.32
C LEU A 293 -19.43 4.58 13.74
N ILE A 294 -19.14 3.75 14.77
CA ILE A 294 -19.02 4.22 16.16
C ILE A 294 -17.81 5.16 16.28
N VAL A 295 -16.68 4.82 15.68
CA VAL A 295 -15.47 5.67 15.67
C VAL A 295 -15.76 7.02 15.01
N ASN A 296 -16.47 7.05 13.88
CA ASN A 296 -16.90 8.27 13.21
C ASN A 296 -17.77 9.13 14.11
N ALA A 297 -18.77 8.53 14.77
CA ALA A 297 -19.66 9.23 15.67
C ALA A 297 -18.93 9.81 16.89
N ILE A 298 -17.97 9.10 17.46
CA ILE A 298 -17.14 9.60 18.57
C ILE A 298 -16.33 10.82 18.12
N ASN A 299 -15.61 10.71 17.00
CA ASN A 299 -14.82 11.82 16.47
C ASN A 299 -15.69 13.05 16.14
N TYR A 300 -16.92 12.82 15.65
CA TYR A 300 -17.87 13.89 15.39
C TYR A 300 -18.32 14.61 16.67
N ILE A 301 -18.73 13.87 17.72
CA ILE A 301 -19.14 14.44 19.04
C ILE A 301 -17.99 15.23 19.67
N LEU A 302 -16.74 14.78 19.45
CA LEU A 302 -15.56 15.45 19.96
C LEU A 302 -15.13 16.66 19.13
N GLY A 303 -15.72 16.88 17.94
CA GLY A 303 -15.35 17.98 17.04
C GLY A 303 -13.97 17.82 16.40
N ASN A 304 -13.52 16.58 16.18
CA ASN A 304 -12.18 16.26 15.67
C ASN A 304 -12.04 16.49 14.16
N TYR A 305 -13.16 16.42 13.40
CA TYR A 305 -13.14 16.65 11.96
C TYR A 305 -12.73 18.09 11.63
N ASP A 306 -11.91 18.24 10.59
CA ASP A 306 -11.26 19.46 10.15
C ASP A 306 -10.30 20.11 11.18
N GLN A 307 -10.03 19.42 12.30
CA GLN A 307 -9.04 19.79 13.30
C GLN A 307 -7.88 18.79 13.32
N THR A 308 -8.11 17.60 13.85
CA THR A 308 -7.13 16.52 13.97
C THR A 308 -7.27 15.45 12.89
N MET A 309 -8.31 15.50 12.10
CA MET A 309 -8.55 14.65 10.94
C MET A 309 -9.45 15.35 9.91
N SER A 310 -9.38 14.94 8.65
CA SER A 310 -10.26 15.48 7.60
C SER A 310 -10.65 14.42 6.59
N ILE A 311 -11.95 14.28 6.36
CA ILE A 311 -12.51 13.46 5.28
C ILE A 311 -12.64 14.25 3.97
N ALA A 312 -12.77 15.57 4.04
CA ALA A 312 -12.81 16.44 2.86
C ALA A 312 -11.46 16.58 2.16
N MET A 313 -10.37 16.21 2.85
CA MET A 313 -9.00 16.15 2.35
C MET A 313 -8.47 14.72 2.51
N PRO A 314 -8.95 13.75 1.70
CA PRO A 314 -8.71 12.34 1.95
C PRO A 314 -7.31 11.87 1.59
N SER A 315 -6.96 10.68 2.11
CA SER A 315 -5.90 9.81 1.61
C SER A 315 -6.48 8.82 0.59
N TYR A 316 -5.73 8.54 -0.48
CA TYR A 316 -6.15 7.63 -1.56
C TYR A 316 -5.42 6.29 -1.56
N ILE A 317 -4.57 6.04 -0.56
CA ILE A 317 -3.64 4.89 -0.52
C ILE A 317 -4.33 3.51 -0.42
N ARG A 318 -5.60 3.46 -0.09
CA ARG A 318 -6.42 2.23 0.02
C ARG A 318 -7.80 2.51 -0.53
N GLN A 319 -8.16 1.85 -1.65
CA GLN A 319 -9.44 2.04 -2.32
C GLN A 319 -10.08 0.71 -2.72
N GLY A 320 -9.50 -0.42 -2.32
CA GLY A 320 -10.02 -1.76 -2.59
C GLY A 320 -11.48 -1.92 -2.21
N ASN A 321 -12.17 -2.81 -2.90
CA ASN A 321 -13.59 -3.10 -2.67
C ASN A 321 -13.84 -4.62 -2.70
N THR A 322 -13.83 -5.22 -1.52
CA THR A 322 -13.98 -6.68 -1.36
C THR A 322 -15.33 -7.19 -1.90
N ALA A 323 -16.40 -6.40 -1.77
CA ALA A 323 -17.71 -6.80 -2.29
C ALA A 323 -17.69 -6.90 -3.83
N LYS A 324 -17.05 -5.94 -4.52
CA LYS A 324 -16.90 -6.01 -5.99
C LYS A 324 -16.03 -7.19 -6.42
N VAL A 325 -14.99 -7.54 -5.65
CA VAL A 325 -14.15 -8.71 -5.94
C VAL A 325 -14.94 -10.01 -5.78
N ASN A 326 -15.76 -10.13 -4.75
CA ASN A 326 -16.63 -11.29 -4.56
C ASN A 326 -17.67 -11.42 -5.70
N ASN A 327 -18.31 -10.31 -6.10
CA ASN A 327 -19.21 -10.30 -7.25
C ASN A 327 -18.48 -10.70 -8.55
N LEU A 328 -17.24 -10.24 -8.75
CA LEU A 328 -16.44 -10.65 -9.91
C LEU A 328 -16.24 -12.18 -9.96
N ILE A 329 -15.98 -12.82 -8.81
CA ILE A 329 -15.82 -14.29 -8.75
C ILE A 329 -17.12 -14.98 -9.19
N GLU A 330 -18.28 -14.49 -8.76
CA GLU A 330 -19.59 -15.00 -9.17
C GLU A 330 -19.82 -14.78 -10.69
N GLU A 331 -19.57 -13.57 -11.20
CA GLU A 331 -19.70 -13.23 -12.62
C GLU A 331 -18.78 -14.09 -13.52
N MET A 332 -17.52 -14.33 -13.09
CA MET A 332 -16.62 -15.27 -13.77
C MET A 332 -17.21 -16.70 -13.77
N GLY A 333 -17.72 -17.14 -12.61
CA GLY A 333 -18.39 -18.43 -12.46
C GLY A 333 -19.57 -18.63 -13.41
N ASN A 334 -20.30 -17.57 -13.70
CA ASN A 334 -21.47 -17.51 -14.58
C ASN A 334 -21.13 -17.29 -16.07
N ASN A 335 -19.85 -17.23 -16.46
CA ASN A 335 -19.36 -16.92 -17.82
C ASN A 335 -19.75 -15.52 -18.33
N GLU A 336 -19.93 -14.54 -17.48
CA GLU A 336 -20.27 -13.16 -17.85
C GLU A 336 -19.03 -12.33 -18.23
N ILE A 337 -17.83 -12.81 -17.86
CA ILE A 337 -16.57 -12.14 -18.11
C ILE A 337 -15.94 -12.66 -19.41
N GLY A 338 -15.58 -11.76 -20.30
CA GLY A 338 -14.90 -12.04 -21.56
C GLY A 338 -13.38 -11.95 -21.47
N ALA A 339 -12.89 -11.04 -20.64
CA ALA A 339 -11.45 -10.90 -20.34
C ALA A 339 -11.22 -10.45 -18.90
N LEU A 340 -10.14 -10.96 -18.28
CA LEU A 340 -9.61 -10.49 -17.01
C LEU A 340 -8.15 -10.07 -17.20
N ILE A 341 -7.84 -8.83 -16.82
CA ILE A 341 -6.51 -8.25 -16.82
C ILE A 341 -6.14 -7.94 -15.38
N THR A 342 -5.00 -8.43 -14.88
CA THR A 342 -4.53 -8.18 -13.51
C THR A 342 -3.29 -7.30 -13.49
N TYR A 343 -3.24 -6.36 -12.52
CA TYR A 343 -2.08 -5.49 -12.30
C TYR A 343 -1.82 -5.29 -10.81
N LYS A 344 -0.63 -5.65 -10.36
CA LYS A 344 -0.16 -5.56 -8.95
C LYS A 344 -1.09 -6.26 -7.94
N VAL A 345 -1.72 -7.36 -8.34
CA VAL A 345 -2.57 -8.19 -7.47
C VAL A 345 -2.29 -9.67 -7.66
N ASN A 346 -2.40 -10.44 -6.57
CA ASN A 346 -2.27 -11.90 -6.59
C ASN A 346 -3.45 -12.57 -5.87
N PRO A 347 -4.68 -12.49 -6.44
CA PRO A 347 -5.88 -12.99 -5.79
C PRO A 347 -5.89 -14.51 -5.58
N ALA A 348 -5.20 -15.30 -6.41
CA ALA A 348 -5.07 -16.74 -6.19
C ALA A 348 -4.27 -17.09 -4.93
N TYR A 349 -3.51 -16.14 -4.38
CA TYR A 349 -2.75 -16.29 -3.13
C TYR A 349 -3.45 -15.60 -1.95
N ASN A 350 -3.87 -14.34 -2.10
CA ASN A 350 -4.22 -13.48 -0.96
C ASN A 350 -5.72 -13.38 -0.64
N LEU A 351 -6.60 -13.95 -1.49
CA LEU A 351 -8.02 -14.02 -1.18
C LEU A 351 -8.32 -15.16 -0.19
N HIS A 352 -9.24 -14.93 0.74
CA HIS A 352 -9.73 -15.99 1.64
C HIS A 352 -10.45 -17.12 0.89
N ASN A 353 -11.02 -16.83 -0.28
CA ASN A 353 -11.68 -17.77 -1.21
C ASN A 353 -10.85 -17.94 -2.50
N ALA A 354 -9.52 -17.97 -2.40
CA ALA A 354 -8.60 -18.12 -3.54
C ALA A 354 -8.89 -19.31 -4.44
N LYS A 355 -9.38 -20.43 -3.87
CA LYS A 355 -9.79 -21.61 -4.63
C LYS A 355 -11.00 -21.34 -5.52
N ASP A 356 -11.99 -20.60 -5.03
CA ASP A 356 -13.18 -20.23 -5.80
C ASP A 356 -12.79 -19.26 -6.93
N PHE A 357 -11.91 -18.30 -6.64
CA PHE A 357 -11.32 -17.43 -7.65
C PHE A 357 -10.63 -18.23 -8.75
N SER A 358 -9.75 -19.17 -8.41
CA SER A 358 -9.01 -19.99 -9.39
C SER A 358 -9.94 -20.85 -10.25
N ASN A 359 -10.97 -21.44 -9.63
CA ASN A 359 -11.99 -22.21 -10.35
C ASN A 359 -12.82 -21.33 -11.31
N ALA A 360 -13.17 -20.13 -10.88
CA ALA A 360 -13.93 -19.19 -11.71
C ALA A 360 -13.06 -18.62 -12.85
N LEU A 361 -11.78 -18.34 -12.58
CA LEU A 361 -10.81 -17.86 -13.56
C LEU A 361 -10.68 -18.79 -14.77
N SER A 362 -10.71 -20.11 -14.55
CA SER A 362 -10.64 -21.11 -15.64
C SER A 362 -11.77 -21.02 -16.66
N LYS A 363 -12.86 -20.31 -16.36
CA LYS A 363 -13.98 -20.07 -17.26
C LYS A 363 -13.87 -18.79 -18.08
N VAL A 364 -12.88 -17.94 -17.76
CA VAL A 364 -12.67 -16.67 -18.47
C VAL A 364 -11.89 -16.92 -19.76
N PRO A 365 -12.44 -16.55 -20.94
CA PRO A 365 -11.81 -16.88 -22.23
C PRO A 365 -10.46 -16.22 -22.47
N LEU A 366 -10.24 -15.01 -21.95
CA LEU A 366 -8.99 -14.26 -22.11
C LEU A 366 -8.49 -13.79 -20.76
N THR A 367 -7.32 -14.30 -20.35
CA THR A 367 -6.72 -13.95 -19.06
C THR A 367 -5.31 -13.41 -19.26
N ILE A 368 -5.03 -12.24 -18.67
CA ILE A 368 -3.78 -11.50 -18.86
C ILE A 368 -3.27 -11.03 -17.49
N SER A 369 -2.06 -11.44 -17.12
CA SER A 369 -1.36 -10.92 -15.97
C SER A 369 -0.26 -9.95 -16.40
N THR A 370 -0.03 -8.90 -15.60
CA THR A 370 1.12 -8.00 -15.78
C THR A 370 2.06 -8.06 -14.57
N SER A 371 2.17 -9.22 -13.93
CA SER A 371 3.04 -9.43 -12.78
C SER A 371 4.52 -9.44 -13.15
N LEU A 372 5.39 -8.97 -12.23
CA LEU A 372 6.85 -9.12 -12.35
C LEU A 372 7.30 -10.58 -12.22
N TYR A 373 6.50 -11.41 -11.60
CA TYR A 373 6.81 -12.80 -11.27
C TYR A 373 5.77 -13.74 -11.85
N ASN A 374 6.15 -14.98 -12.04
CA ASN A 374 5.19 -16.03 -12.34
C ASN A 374 4.57 -16.55 -11.02
N ASP A 375 3.81 -15.65 -10.38
CA ASP A 375 3.11 -15.90 -9.13
C ASP A 375 1.90 -16.84 -9.30
N GLU A 376 1.18 -17.13 -8.20
CA GLU A 376 0.05 -18.05 -8.19
C GLU A 376 -1.04 -17.64 -9.16
N THR A 377 -1.31 -16.33 -9.30
CA THR A 377 -2.31 -15.83 -10.25
C THR A 377 -1.78 -15.86 -11.69
N ALA A 378 -0.56 -15.36 -11.91
CA ALA A 378 0.06 -15.31 -13.23
C ALA A 378 0.20 -16.71 -13.84
N SER A 379 0.55 -17.71 -13.02
CA SER A 379 0.69 -19.10 -13.45
C SER A 379 -0.60 -19.77 -13.96
N LEU A 380 -1.76 -19.19 -13.60
CA LEU A 380 -3.08 -19.65 -14.05
C LEU A 380 -3.58 -18.91 -15.30
N MET A 381 -2.86 -17.87 -15.76
CA MET A 381 -3.29 -17.02 -16.86
C MET A 381 -2.66 -17.41 -18.18
N GLU A 382 -3.41 -17.17 -19.27
CA GLU A 382 -2.96 -17.48 -20.63
C GLU A 382 -1.80 -16.60 -21.06
N TYR A 383 -1.89 -15.30 -20.80
CA TYR A 383 -0.83 -14.33 -21.10
C TYR A 383 -0.22 -13.76 -19.82
N VAL A 384 1.11 -13.69 -19.79
CA VAL A 384 1.83 -12.87 -18.81
C VAL A 384 2.64 -11.84 -19.57
N CYS A 385 2.26 -10.57 -19.41
CA CYS A 385 2.91 -9.39 -19.97
C CYS A 385 3.73 -8.73 -18.86
N PRO A 386 4.97 -9.16 -18.59
CA PRO A 386 5.68 -8.80 -17.38
C PRO A 386 5.94 -7.29 -17.28
N ASP A 387 5.56 -6.72 -16.13
CA ASP A 387 5.80 -5.33 -15.79
C ASP A 387 7.29 -5.05 -15.55
N ASN A 388 7.70 -3.80 -15.65
CA ASN A 388 9.01 -3.34 -15.20
C ASN A 388 9.02 -3.18 -13.67
N HIS A 389 10.19 -3.24 -13.08
CA HIS A 389 10.36 -2.84 -11.69
C HIS A 389 10.13 -1.33 -11.51
N ASN A 390 9.67 -0.89 -10.32
CA ASN A 390 9.45 0.54 -10.04
C ASN A 390 10.67 1.42 -10.35
N LEU A 391 11.89 0.92 -10.17
CA LEU A 391 13.13 1.65 -10.47
C LEU A 391 13.49 1.69 -11.96
N GLU A 392 12.76 0.98 -12.80
CA GLU A 392 12.89 0.91 -14.26
C GLU A 392 11.76 1.67 -14.98
N SER A 393 10.81 2.29 -14.26
CA SER A 393 9.54 2.79 -14.81
C SER A 393 9.38 4.28 -14.63
N TRP A 394 8.74 4.93 -15.61
CA TRP A 394 8.11 6.23 -15.46
C TRP A 394 6.71 6.08 -14.85
N GLY A 395 6.22 7.10 -14.16
CA GLY A 395 4.87 7.11 -13.63
C GLY A 395 4.58 8.30 -12.74
N ASP A 396 3.39 8.27 -12.14
CA ASP A 396 2.94 9.27 -11.19
C ASP A 396 2.11 8.65 -10.06
N ALA A 397 1.90 9.39 -8.99
CA ALA A 397 1.02 9.00 -7.91
C ALA A 397 0.37 10.21 -7.23
N HIS A 398 -0.87 10.02 -6.80
CA HIS A 398 -1.67 10.94 -6.00
C HIS A 398 -2.10 10.25 -4.69
N PRO A 399 -1.20 10.15 -3.69
CA PRO A 399 -1.47 9.39 -2.47
C PRO A 399 -2.44 10.09 -1.51
N SER A 400 -2.51 11.42 -1.56
CA SER A 400 -3.36 12.21 -0.67
C SER A 400 -3.68 13.57 -1.26
N TYR A 401 -4.69 14.23 -0.73
CA TYR A 401 -5.12 15.57 -1.11
C TYR A 401 -3.94 16.53 -1.29
N ASN A 402 -3.91 17.26 -2.40
CA ASN A 402 -2.88 18.20 -2.83
C ASN A 402 -1.47 17.60 -3.06
N THR A 403 -1.24 16.33 -2.85
CA THR A 403 0.09 15.72 -2.92
C THR A 403 0.21 14.83 -4.13
N TYR A 404 1.18 15.14 -4.98
CA TYR A 404 1.51 14.36 -6.18
C TYR A 404 2.99 14.04 -6.21
N SER A 405 3.34 12.91 -6.77
CA SER A 405 4.73 12.51 -6.96
C SER A 405 4.96 11.88 -8.32
N LEU A 406 6.20 11.92 -8.80
CA LEU A 406 6.62 11.31 -10.05
C LEU A 406 7.51 10.09 -9.79
N MET A 407 7.37 9.09 -10.63
CA MET A 407 8.33 8.01 -10.79
C MET A 407 9.21 8.37 -11.97
N GLN A 408 10.54 8.37 -11.78
CA GLN A 408 11.50 8.38 -12.87
C GLN A 408 12.37 7.12 -12.75
N PRO A 409 12.70 6.47 -13.87
CA PRO A 409 13.58 5.32 -13.85
C PRO A 409 14.97 5.73 -13.37
N THR A 410 15.56 4.90 -12.53
CA THR A 410 16.93 5.07 -12.01
C THR A 410 17.93 4.18 -12.75
N ILE A 411 17.40 3.26 -13.57
CA ILE A 411 18.13 2.35 -14.45
C ILE A 411 17.23 2.00 -15.65
N ALA A 412 17.81 1.68 -16.78
CA ALA A 412 17.08 1.10 -17.91
C ALA A 412 16.56 -0.30 -17.55
N PRO A 413 15.45 -0.77 -18.17
CA PRO A 413 14.94 -2.12 -17.94
C PRO A 413 16.04 -3.18 -18.11
N LEU A 414 16.17 -4.08 -17.12
CA LEU A 414 17.19 -5.13 -17.14
C LEU A 414 16.82 -6.30 -18.06
N PHE A 415 15.54 -6.44 -18.36
CA PHE A 415 14.97 -7.55 -19.13
C PHE A 415 14.08 -7.05 -20.25
N ASN A 416 13.62 -7.95 -21.12
CA ASN A 416 12.65 -7.65 -22.18
C ASN A 416 11.22 -7.57 -21.60
N THR A 417 11.06 -6.71 -20.58
CA THR A 417 9.79 -6.40 -19.92
C THR A 417 9.28 -5.04 -20.36
N ARG A 418 8.04 -4.70 -20.01
CA ARG A 418 7.43 -3.43 -20.41
C ARG A 418 6.46 -2.97 -19.34
N GLN A 419 6.62 -1.73 -18.87
CA GLN A 419 5.73 -1.18 -17.85
C GLN A 419 4.25 -1.21 -18.27
N PHE A 420 3.37 -1.36 -17.29
CA PHE A 420 1.93 -1.53 -17.51
C PHE A 420 1.32 -0.42 -18.37
N GLU A 421 1.72 0.82 -18.16
CA GLU A 421 1.24 1.98 -18.91
C GLU A 421 1.58 1.91 -20.39
N GLU A 422 2.76 1.45 -20.73
CA GLU A 422 3.17 1.23 -22.12
C GLU A 422 2.40 0.06 -22.73
N THR A 423 2.11 -0.97 -21.94
CA THR A 423 1.28 -2.09 -22.36
C THR A 423 -0.13 -1.61 -22.71
N LEU A 424 -0.73 -0.74 -21.86
CA LEU A 424 -2.03 -0.13 -22.16
C LEU A 424 -1.97 0.74 -23.42
N LEU A 425 -0.92 1.56 -23.60
CA LEU A 425 -0.74 2.39 -24.78
C LEU A 425 -0.63 1.55 -26.06
N LYS A 426 0.10 0.43 -26.03
CA LYS A 426 0.17 -0.50 -27.18
C LYS A 426 -1.20 -1.05 -27.56
N TRP A 427 -2.04 -1.36 -26.59
CA TRP A 427 -3.42 -1.80 -26.84
C TRP A 427 -4.35 -0.65 -27.27
N LEU A 428 -3.95 0.60 -27.02
CA LEU A 428 -4.61 1.83 -27.50
C LEU A 428 -4.08 2.33 -28.85
N ASP A 429 -3.08 1.66 -29.45
CA ASP A 429 -2.37 2.03 -30.69
C ASP A 429 -1.51 3.30 -30.55
N ASP A 430 -1.02 3.56 -29.33
CA ASP A 430 -0.04 4.59 -29.00
C ASP A 430 1.24 3.94 -28.44
N SER A 431 2.34 4.67 -28.27
CA SER A 431 3.62 4.00 -28.01
C SER A 431 4.61 4.70 -27.10
N ASP A 432 4.39 5.94 -26.71
CA ASP A 432 5.37 6.68 -25.89
C ASP A 432 4.73 7.20 -24.60
N TYR A 433 4.92 6.42 -23.53
CA TYR A 433 4.36 6.80 -22.24
C TYR A 433 5.08 7.99 -21.60
N ASN A 434 6.37 8.18 -21.80
CA ASN A 434 7.08 9.34 -21.25
C ASN A 434 6.55 10.66 -21.84
N SER A 435 6.36 10.70 -23.16
CA SER A 435 5.71 11.84 -23.81
C SER A 435 4.27 12.03 -23.32
N PHE A 436 3.50 10.95 -23.24
CA PHE A 436 2.14 11.01 -22.69
C PHE A 436 2.12 11.60 -21.27
N LEU A 437 2.96 11.10 -20.36
CA LEU A 437 3.04 11.52 -18.96
C LEU A 437 3.48 12.98 -18.83
N SER A 438 4.52 13.39 -19.58
CA SER A 438 5.02 14.77 -19.55
C SER A 438 3.96 15.75 -20.05
N ASP A 439 3.28 15.43 -21.15
CA ASP A 439 2.18 16.22 -21.70
C ASP A 439 0.98 16.29 -20.77
N PHE A 440 0.64 15.16 -20.13
CA PHE A 440 -0.45 15.07 -19.17
C PHE A 440 -0.28 16.08 -18.03
N TRP A 441 0.94 16.22 -17.50
CA TRP A 441 1.24 17.12 -16.40
C TRP A 441 1.50 18.55 -16.83
N ARG A 442 2.18 18.77 -17.96
CA ARG A 442 2.38 20.14 -18.53
C ARG A 442 1.04 20.81 -18.85
N LYS A 443 0.08 20.09 -19.43
CA LYS A 443 -1.29 20.59 -19.68
C LYS A 443 -2.04 20.98 -18.40
N ARG A 444 -1.62 20.46 -17.24
CA ARG A 444 -2.15 20.81 -15.91
C ARG A 444 -1.34 21.89 -15.19
N GLY A 445 -0.39 22.53 -15.89
CA GLY A 445 0.41 23.65 -15.38
C GLY A 445 1.58 23.23 -14.50
N VAL A 446 1.98 21.96 -14.51
CA VAL A 446 3.15 21.48 -13.77
C VAL A 446 4.43 21.80 -14.53
N ASN A 447 5.41 22.39 -13.82
CA ASN A 447 6.77 22.50 -14.34
C ASN A 447 7.40 21.10 -14.28
N TRP A 448 7.48 20.46 -15.45
CA TRP A 448 7.91 19.06 -15.58
C TRP A 448 9.33 18.84 -15.07
N GLU A 449 10.27 19.67 -15.50
CA GLU A 449 11.68 19.55 -15.17
C GLU A 449 11.90 19.64 -13.65
N LYS A 450 11.23 20.59 -13.01
CA LYS A 450 11.28 20.74 -11.55
C LYS A 450 10.61 19.56 -10.83
N ALA A 451 9.47 19.09 -11.35
CA ALA A 451 8.75 17.96 -10.73
C ALA A 451 9.56 16.66 -10.81
N VAL A 452 10.27 16.42 -11.92
CA VAL A 452 11.20 15.29 -12.08
C VAL A 452 12.39 15.42 -11.13
N HIS A 453 12.99 16.62 -11.03
CA HIS A 453 14.11 16.88 -10.12
C HIS A 453 13.73 16.65 -8.67
N ASP A 454 12.59 17.19 -8.22
CA ASP A 454 12.15 17.12 -6.83
C ASP A 454 11.48 15.78 -6.48
N GLY A 455 10.95 15.05 -7.47
CA GLY A 455 10.21 13.80 -7.33
C GLY A 455 8.79 13.95 -6.79
N PHE A 456 8.37 15.18 -6.44
CA PHE A 456 7.02 15.49 -5.95
C PHE A 456 6.62 16.93 -6.29
N PHE A 457 5.32 17.18 -6.29
CA PHE A 457 4.76 18.52 -6.47
C PHE A 457 3.37 18.60 -5.82
N ASN A 458 2.86 19.82 -5.64
CA ASN A 458 1.54 20.08 -5.08
C ASN A 458 0.68 20.80 -6.13
N ILE A 459 -0.52 20.29 -6.32
CA ILE A 459 -1.59 20.97 -7.05
C ILE A 459 -2.73 21.17 -6.06
N LYS A 460 -3.39 22.33 -6.13
CA LYS A 460 -4.52 22.61 -5.27
C LYS A 460 -5.74 21.82 -5.74
N ASP A 461 -6.05 20.75 -5.06
CA ASP A 461 -7.27 19.96 -5.30
C ASP A 461 -8.51 20.71 -4.81
N ARG A 462 -9.66 20.32 -5.35
CA ARG A 462 -10.92 20.68 -4.74
C ARG A 462 -11.17 19.82 -3.51
N LYS A 463 -11.54 20.44 -2.39
CA LYS A 463 -12.03 19.70 -1.23
C LYS A 463 -13.24 18.88 -1.65
N SER A 464 -13.29 17.63 -1.22
CA SER A 464 -14.46 16.78 -1.43
C SER A 464 -15.70 17.38 -0.74
N GLN A 465 -16.85 17.28 -1.40
CA GLN A 465 -18.11 17.62 -0.75
C GLN A 465 -18.45 16.53 0.26
N VAL A 466 -18.76 16.95 1.47
CA VAL A 466 -19.04 16.05 2.59
C VAL A 466 -20.42 16.39 3.13
N THR A 467 -21.26 15.39 3.30
CA THR A 467 -22.54 15.54 4.00
C THR A 467 -22.30 15.54 5.52
N SER A 468 -23.21 16.15 6.28
CA SER A 468 -23.15 16.04 7.74
C SER A 468 -23.50 14.64 8.20
N ILE A 469 -22.84 14.16 9.27
CA ILE A 469 -23.18 12.87 9.87
C ILE A 469 -24.66 12.83 10.28
N ALA A 470 -25.39 11.84 9.77
CA ALA A 470 -26.66 11.45 10.35
C ALA A 470 -26.43 10.87 11.77
N LYS A 471 -27.41 11.07 12.67
CA LYS A 471 -27.35 10.50 14.01
C LYS A 471 -27.15 9.00 13.90
N LEU A 472 -26.20 8.46 14.69
CA LEU A 472 -25.90 7.03 14.68
C LEU A 472 -27.18 6.22 15.00
N ASN A 473 -27.47 5.21 14.18
CA ASN A 473 -28.60 4.33 14.41
C ASN A 473 -28.31 3.43 15.63
N GLU A 474 -29.29 3.30 16.53
CA GLU A 474 -29.15 2.46 17.75
C GLU A 474 -28.79 1.01 17.44
N ASN A 475 -29.22 0.47 16.30
CA ASN A 475 -28.85 -0.88 15.83
C ASN A 475 -27.34 -1.06 15.60
N VAL A 476 -26.57 0.00 15.44
CA VAL A 476 -25.10 -0.06 15.33
C VAL A 476 -24.47 -0.37 16.68
N LEU A 477 -25.10 0.05 17.78
CA LEU A 477 -24.64 -0.17 19.15
C LEU A 477 -25.08 -1.55 19.71
N SER A 478 -26.06 -2.20 19.06
CA SER A 478 -26.50 -3.53 19.47
C SER A 478 -25.58 -4.59 18.87
N PHE A 479 -25.00 -5.43 19.71
CA PHE A 479 -24.23 -6.61 19.31
C PHE A 479 -24.33 -7.66 20.41
N GLU A 480 -24.35 -8.92 19.98
CA GLU A 480 -24.30 -10.05 20.90
C GLU A 480 -22.84 -10.33 21.26
N ILE A 481 -22.53 -10.33 22.54
CA ILE A 481 -21.25 -10.83 23.03
C ILE A 481 -21.40 -12.33 23.14
N ASN A 482 -20.92 -13.06 22.16
CA ASN A 482 -20.81 -14.52 22.26
C ASN A 482 -19.68 -14.88 23.23
N ASN A 483 -19.98 -14.95 24.50
CA ASN A 483 -19.07 -15.35 25.58
C ASN A 483 -18.65 -16.83 25.54
N ILE A 484 -18.72 -17.49 24.37
CA ILE A 484 -18.65 -18.96 24.29
C ILE A 484 -17.20 -19.46 24.34
N ASN A 485 -16.21 -18.65 23.98
CA ASN A 485 -14.84 -19.12 23.85
C ASN A 485 -13.91 -18.52 24.92
N LYS A 486 -13.22 -19.40 25.63
CA LYS A 486 -12.16 -19.03 26.58
C LYS A 486 -10.91 -18.47 25.87
N ILE A 487 -10.69 -18.82 24.59
CA ILE A 487 -9.55 -18.44 23.78
C ILE A 487 -10.07 -17.72 22.54
N GLU A 488 -9.51 -16.54 22.26
CA GLU A 488 -9.78 -15.75 21.06
C GLU A 488 -8.49 -15.59 20.27
N LEU A 489 -8.60 -15.64 18.94
CA LEU A 489 -7.49 -15.49 18.02
C LEU A 489 -7.44 -14.04 17.50
N ALA A 490 -6.30 -13.39 17.66
CA ALA A 490 -6.00 -12.12 16.99
C ALA A 490 -5.02 -12.37 15.85
N LEU A 491 -5.38 -11.94 14.64
CA LEU A 491 -4.52 -11.99 13.46
C LEU A 491 -3.96 -10.59 13.19
N TYR A 492 -2.69 -10.52 12.87
CA TYR A 492 -2.03 -9.29 12.51
C TYR A 492 -0.96 -9.53 11.44
N GLU A 493 -0.62 -8.50 10.69
CA GLU A 493 0.43 -8.56 9.69
C GLU A 493 1.81 -8.40 10.32
N LYS A 494 2.76 -9.26 9.92
CA LYS A 494 4.17 -9.06 10.25
C LYS A 494 4.69 -7.81 9.55
N ILE A 495 5.33 -6.91 10.30
CA ILE A 495 5.83 -5.62 9.79
C ILE A 495 6.83 -5.81 8.64
N GLY A 496 7.69 -6.83 8.71
CA GLY A 496 8.69 -7.11 7.69
C GLY A 496 8.08 -7.59 6.37
N ILE A 497 7.20 -8.57 6.40
CA ILE A 497 6.68 -9.24 5.19
C ILE A 497 5.37 -8.61 4.68
N GLY A 498 4.55 -8.06 5.59
CA GLY A 498 3.26 -7.50 5.22
C GLY A 498 2.33 -8.55 4.60
N ASP A 499 1.81 -8.25 3.41
CA ASP A 499 0.89 -9.11 2.65
C ASP A 499 1.59 -10.19 1.80
N GLY A 500 2.93 -10.28 1.85
CA GLY A 500 3.71 -11.25 1.09
C GLY A 500 4.13 -10.80 -0.31
N THR A 501 3.78 -9.62 -0.76
CA THR A 501 4.15 -9.10 -2.10
C THR A 501 5.66 -9.15 -2.36
N GLN A 502 6.48 -8.98 -1.32
CA GLN A 502 7.95 -9.07 -1.40
C GLN A 502 8.50 -10.31 -0.66
N ALA A 503 7.77 -11.43 -0.66
CA ALA A 503 8.18 -12.63 0.06
C ALA A 503 9.54 -13.21 -0.40
N ASN A 504 9.93 -12.99 -1.66
CA ASN A 504 11.23 -13.41 -2.20
C ASN A 504 12.41 -12.56 -1.68
N ASN A 505 12.16 -11.46 -0.99
CA ASN A 505 13.20 -10.55 -0.54
C ASN A 505 13.94 -11.12 0.69
N PRO A 506 15.22 -11.50 0.59
CA PRO A 506 15.93 -12.14 1.69
C PRO A 506 16.12 -11.24 2.92
N TRP A 507 16.27 -9.92 2.72
CA TRP A 507 16.38 -9.00 3.86
C TRP A 507 15.10 -8.97 4.70
N LEU A 508 13.93 -9.07 4.05
CA LEU A 508 12.65 -9.09 4.76
C LEU A 508 12.38 -10.43 5.43
N GLN A 509 12.87 -11.53 4.86
CA GLN A 509 12.79 -12.86 5.47
C GLN A 509 13.62 -12.95 6.76
N GLU A 510 14.79 -12.31 6.76
CA GLU A 510 15.69 -12.28 7.92
C GLU A 510 15.35 -11.17 8.92
N LEU A 511 14.47 -10.24 8.57
CA LEU A 511 14.11 -9.12 9.45
C LEU A 511 13.32 -9.62 10.66
N PRO A 512 13.86 -9.50 11.88
CA PRO A 512 13.13 -9.90 13.06
C PRO A 512 11.92 -9.00 13.31
N ASP A 513 10.87 -9.56 13.88
CA ASP A 513 9.74 -8.78 14.36
C ASP A 513 10.22 -7.75 15.41
N PRO A 514 9.86 -6.46 15.28
CA PRO A 514 10.40 -5.40 16.14
C PRO A 514 9.98 -5.52 17.62
N ILE A 515 8.93 -6.25 17.92
CA ILE A 515 8.43 -6.47 19.28
C ILE A 515 8.92 -7.79 19.85
N SER A 516 8.58 -8.91 19.19
CA SER A 516 8.92 -10.24 19.68
C SER A 516 10.36 -10.65 19.38
N ARG A 517 10.99 -9.99 18.41
CA ARG A 517 12.30 -10.30 17.84
C ARG A 517 12.40 -11.73 17.26
N ALA A 518 11.27 -12.36 17.00
CA ALA A 518 11.22 -13.61 16.25
C ALA A 518 11.35 -13.34 14.74
N CYS A 519 12.10 -14.21 14.04
CA CYS A 519 12.22 -14.19 12.59
C CYS A 519 11.07 -14.95 11.93
#